data_45273051b775af61a0500bd2ba13d635
#
_entry.id   45273051b775af61a0500bd2ba13d635
#
_cell.length_a   1.000
_cell.length_b   1.000
_cell.length_c   1.000
_cell.angle_alpha   90.00
_cell.angle_beta   90.00
_cell.angle_gamma   90.00
#
_symmetry.space_group_name_H-M   'P 1'
#
loop_
_entity.id
_entity.type
_entity.pdbx_description
1 polymer ?
#
loop_
_entity_poly.entity_id
_entity_poly.type
_entity_poly.pdbx_seq_one_letter_code
_entity_poly.pdbx_strand_id
1 'polypeptide(L)'
;ITKCSLIDIGSGAGFPGIPLKIVFPKMKISLLESVGKKVSFLEEVLRELGLKETNIYHGRAEDLAHEPLLREHFDIALARGVAKLPVLAELLLPFVKVNGSAIAYKKGEITREIIESKNSIEILGGKNIKLHWYEIDTVKECRAFVEIPKYTSTPVNYPRRAGFPAKRPL
;
A
#
# COMPACT_ATOMS: atom_id res chain seq x y z
N ILE A 1 5.91 -18.26 2.15
CA ILE A 1 5.87 -16.95 1.44
C ILE A 1 5.49 -17.13 -0.06
N THR A 2 5.43 -18.36 -0.57
CA THR A 2 5.29 -18.66 -2.01
C THR A 2 3.91 -18.44 -2.63
N LYS A 3 2.89 -18.09 -1.85
CA LYS A 3 1.52 -17.83 -2.35
C LYS A 3 0.96 -16.47 -1.93
N CYS A 4 1.79 -15.58 -1.36
CA CYS A 4 1.36 -14.26 -0.93
C CYS A 4 1.14 -13.33 -2.13
N SER A 5 0.01 -12.64 -2.15
CA SER A 5 -0.31 -11.59 -3.11
C SER A 5 -0.09 -10.21 -2.49
N LEU A 6 0.59 -9.34 -3.22
CA LEU A 6 0.94 -7.99 -2.74
C LEU A 6 0.55 -6.94 -3.78
N ILE A 7 0.04 -5.81 -3.31
CA ILE A 7 -0.16 -4.62 -4.14
C ILE A 7 0.64 -3.44 -3.56
N ASP A 8 1.42 -2.77 -4.42
CA ASP A 8 2.18 -1.56 -4.12
C ASP A 8 1.40 -0.34 -4.62
N ILE A 9 0.90 0.48 -3.71
CA ILE A 9 0.04 1.63 -3.99
C ILE A 9 0.88 2.90 -4.16
N GLY A 10 0.79 3.52 -5.33
CA GLY A 10 1.62 4.65 -5.69
C GLY A 10 3.07 4.24 -5.94
N SER A 11 3.26 3.17 -6.70
CA SER A 11 4.55 2.50 -6.92
C SER A 11 5.66 3.44 -7.44
N GLY A 12 5.32 4.55 -8.09
CA GLY A 12 6.28 5.51 -8.59
C GLY A 12 7.26 4.90 -9.59
N ALA A 13 8.53 4.82 -9.20
CA ALA A 13 9.59 4.14 -9.97
C ALA A 13 9.69 2.64 -9.65
N GLY A 14 8.65 2.05 -9.06
CA GLY A 14 8.60 0.62 -8.72
C GLY A 14 9.14 0.25 -7.34
N PHE A 15 9.29 1.22 -6.42
CA PHE A 15 9.82 0.98 -5.07
C PHE A 15 8.74 1.07 -3.99
N PRO A 16 8.54 -0.03 -3.20
CA PRO A 16 9.42 -1.19 -3.08
C PRO A 16 9.01 -2.42 -3.92
N GLY A 17 7.95 -2.36 -4.72
CA GLY A 17 7.37 -3.51 -5.41
C GLY A 17 8.36 -4.28 -6.28
N ILE A 18 9.14 -3.60 -7.14
CA ILE A 18 10.13 -4.25 -8.04
C ILE A 18 11.26 -4.93 -7.26
N PRO A 19 11.94 -4.28 -6.30
CA PRO A 19 12.91 -4.96 -5.44
C PRO A 19 12.34 -6.19 -4.73
N LEU A 20 11.11 -6.12 -4.23
CA LEU A 20 10.45 -7.28 -3.62
C LEU A 20 10.21 -8.41 -4.62
N LYS A 21 9.83 -8.09 -5.87
CA LYS A 21 9.68 -9.10 -6.93
C LYS A 21 11.00 -9.79 -7.29
N ILE A 22 12.10 -9.05 -7.30
CA ILE A 22 13.44 -9.59 -7.56
C ILE A 22 13.85 -10.57 -6.44
N VAL A 23 13.66 -10.17 -5.17
CA VAL A 23 14.03 -10.98 -4.01
C VAL A 23 13.08 -12.17 -3.81
N PHE A 24 11.80 -12.00 -4.12
CA PHE A 24 10.75 -13.01 -3.96
C PHE A 24 10.07 -13.32 -5.31
N PRO A 25 10.75 -13.97 -6.26
CA PRO A 25 10.24 -14.12 -7.64
C PRO A 25 8.93 -14.89 -7.76
N LYS A 26 8.58 -15.73 -6.76
CA LYS A 26 7.32 -16.48 -6.71
C LYS A 26 6.14 -15.68 -6.09
N MET A 27 6.39 -14.50 -5.54
CA MET A 27 5.35 -13.63 -5.00
C MET A 27 4.56 -13.00 -6.15
N LYS A 28 3.24 -12.98 -6.03
CA LYS A 28 2.37 -12.26 -6.97
C LYS A 28 2.35 -10.78 -6.58
N ILE A 29 3.02 -9.94 -7.36
CA ILE A 29 3.12 -8.51 -7.09
C ILE A 29 2.31 -7.75 -8.13
N SER A 30 1.55 -6.76 -7.64
CA SER A 30 0.83 -5.78 -8.43
C SER A 30 1.35 -4.39 -8.11
N LEU A 31 1.53 -3.56 -9.12
CA LEU A 31 1.97 -2.18 -9.02
C LEU A 31 0.81 -1.27 -9.42
N LEU A 32 0.43 -0.32 -8.58
CA LEU A 32 -0.63 0.62 -8.87
C LEU A 32 -0.05 2.04 -8.94
N GLU A 33 -0.21 2.71 -10.07
CA GLU A 33 0.30 4.07 -10.29
C GLU A 33 -0.72 4.90 -11.08
N SER A 34 -0.90 6.15 -10.70
CA SER A 34 -1.88 7.05 -11.32
C SER A 34 -1.30 7.91 -12.45
N VAL A 35 0.01 8.02 -12.56
CA VAL A 35 0.69 8.88 -13.54
C VAL A 35 1.14 8.04 -14.75
N GLY A 36 0.54 8.28 -15.92
CA GLY A 36 0.79 7.50 -17.13
C GLY A 36 2.26 7.36 -17.50
N LYS A 37 3.06 8.43 -17.43
CA LYS A 37 4.51 8.37 -17.69
C LYS A 37 5.26 7.40 -16.77
N LYS A 38 4.83 7.29 -15.50
CA LYS A 38 5.41 6.33 -14.56
C LYS A 38 4.96 4.91 -14.84
N VAL A 39 3.70 4.73 -15.30
CA VAL A 39 3.21 3.43 -15.76
C VAL A 39 4.05 2.93 -16.93
N SER A 40 4.26 3.75 -17.97
CA SER A 40 5.12 3.35 -19.11
C SER A 40 6.56 3.04 -18.69
N PHE A 41 7.10 3.78 -17.71
CA PHE A 41 8.41 3.47 -17.14
C PHE A 41 8.42 2.11 -16.42
N LEU A 42 7.39 1.80 -15.63
CA LEU A 42 7.27 0.50 -14.94
C LEU A 42 7.17 -0.65 -15.95
N GLU A 43 6.38 -0.49 -17.01
CA GLU A 43 6.25 -1.49 -18.09
C GLU A 43 7.61 -1.79 -18.72
N GLU A 44 8.38 -0.74 -19.03
CA GLU A 44 9.71 -0.87 -19.59
C GLU A 44 10.66 -1.58 -18.63
N VAL A 45 10.69 -1.19 -17.35
CA VAL A 45 11.55 -1.82 -16.33
C VAL A 45 11.20 -3.30 -16.15
N LEU A 46 9.92 -3.66 -16.07
CA LEU A 46 9.50 -5.05 -15.96
C LEU A 46 9.92 -5.89 -17.18
N ARG A 47 9.82 -5.30 -18.38
CA ARG A 47 10.26 -5.92 -19.63
C ARG A 47 11.77 -6.15 -19.65
N GLU A 48 12.55 -5.12 -19.34
CA GLU A 48 14.03 -5.20 -19.34
C GLU A 48 14.57 -6.18 -18.29
N LEU A 49 13.93 -6.24 -17.11
CA LEU A 49 14.32 -7.16 -16.05
C LEU A 49 13.72 -8.57 -16.21
N GLY A 50 12.86 -8.79 -17.21
CA GLY A 50 12.20 -10.07 -17.44
C GLY A 50 11.29 -10.51 -16.28
N LEU A 51 10.74 -9.59 -15.51
CA LEU A 51 9.92 -9.86 -14.33
C LEU A 51 8.50 -10.26 -14.73
N LYS A 52 8.29 -11.55 -14.91
CA LYS A 52 6.99 -12.14 -15.25
C LYS A 52 6.05 -12.14 -14.03
N GLU A 53 4.74 -12.28 -14.29
CA GLU A 53 3.70 -12.36 -13.25
C GLU A 53 3.66 -11.13 -12.31
N THR A 54 3.96 -9.95 -12.87
CA THR A 54 3.80 -8.67 -12.21
C THR A 54 2.77 -7.85 -12.97
N ASN A 55 1.67 -7.49 -12.31
CA ASN A 55 0.62 -6.68 -12.93
C ASN A 55 0.88 -5.19 -12.69
N ILE A 56 0.54 -4.35 -13.67
CA ILE A 56 0.50 -2.90 -13.49
C ILE A 56 -0.95 -2.44 -13.65
N TYR A 57 -1.43 -1.66 -12.69
CA TYR A 57 -2.75 -1.03 -12.72
C TYR A 57 -2.58 0.49 -12.84
N HIS A 58 -3.11 1.05 -13.92
CA HIS A 58 -3.08 2.48 -14.16
C HIS A 58 -4.37 3.13 -13.66
N GLY A 59 -4.29 3.94 -12.64
CA GLY A 59 -5.44 4.67 -12.09
C GLY A 59 -5.20 5.19 -10.67
N ARG A 60 -6.23 5.83 -10.14
CA ARG A 60 -6.22 6.28 -8.73
C ARG A 60 -6.58 5.12 -7.83
N ALA A 61 -5.92 5.04 -6.67
CA ALA A 61 -6.22 4.00 -5.69
C ALA A 61 -7.68 4.05 -5.22
N GLU A 62 -8.21 5.26 -5.05
CA GLU A 62 -9.58 5.49 -4.64
C GLU A 62 -10.61 4.89 -5.62
N ASP A 63 -10.33 4.95 -6.92
CA ASP A 63 -11.22 4.42 -7.95
C ASP A 63 -11.05 2.90 -8.10
N LEU A 64 -9.80 2.44 -8.20
CA LEU A 64 -9.48 1.03 -8.42
C LEU A 64 -9.83 0.11 -7.23
N ALA A 65 -9.89 0.65 -6.02
CA ALA A 65 -10.30 -0.12 -4.84
C ALA A 65 -11.81 -0.50 -4.83
N HIS A 66 -12.59 0.02 -5.77
CA HIS A 66 -13.98 -0.41 -5.98
C HIS A 66 -14.12 -1.52 -7.02
N GLU A 67 -13.05 -1.81 -7.79
CA GLU A 67 -13.04 -2.86 -8.78
C GLU A 67 -13.11 -4.25 -8.11
N PRO A 68 -14.07 -5.12 -8.49
CA PRO A 68 -14.27 -6.43 -7.84
C PRO A 68 -13.03 -7.32 -7.85
N LEU A 69 -12.16 -7.20 -8.85
CA LEU A 69 -10.92 -8.00 -8.97
C LEU A 69 -9.78 -7.49 -8.10
N LEU A 70 -9.91 -6.30 -7.52
CA LEU A 70 -8.85 -5.67 -6.70
C LEU A 70 -9.27 -5.48 -5.26
N ARG A 71 -10.56 -5.22 -5.02
CA ARG A 71 -11.10 -5.01 -3.68
C ARG A 71 -10.95 -6.25 -2.83
N GLU A 72 -10.30 -6.11 -1.65
CA GLU A 72 -10.10 -7.19 -0.67
C GLU A 72 -9.46 -8.47 -1.26
N HIS A 73 -8.56 -8.30 -2.23
CA HIS A 73 -7.96 -9.42 -2.97
C HIS A 73 -6.51 -9.73 -2.56
N PHE A 74 -5.85 -8.80 -1.87
CA PHE A 74 -4.42 -8.92 -1.58
C PHE A 74 -4.16 -9.32 -0.12
N ASP A 75 -3.15 -10.17 0.08
CA ASP A 75 -2.65 -10.49 1.43
C ASP A 75 -2.01 -9.26 2.06
N ILE A 76 -1.29 -8.48 1.23
CA ILE A 76 -0.57 -7.29 1.66
C ILE A 76 -0.85 -6.15 0.67
N ALA A 77 -1.24 -4.98 1.21
CA ALA A 77 -1.17 -3.71 0.49
C ALA A 77 -0.11 -2.84 1.15
N LEU A 78 0.80 -2.27 0.35
CA LEU A 78 1.85 -1.41 0.89
C LEU A 78 1.92 -0.08 0.16
N ALA A 79 2.49 0.94 0.83
CA ALA A 79 2.79 2.23 0.24
C ALA A 79 4.03 2.86 0.87
N ARG A 80 4.79 3.57 0.05
CA ARG A 80 5.95 4.34 0.45
C ARG A 80 5.88 5.77 -0.09
N GLY A 81 5.89 6.77 0.83
CA GLY A 81 5.97 8.18 0.44
C GLY A 81 4.73 8.75 -0.25
N VAL A 82 3.55 8.16 -0.01
CA VAL A 82 2.30 8.55 -0.69
C VAL A 82 1.54 9.61 0.11
N ALA A 83 1.26 9.37 1.40
CA ALA A 83 0.45 10.26 2.23
C ALA A 83 0.69 10.04 3.73
N LYS A 84 0.01 10.83 4.59
CA LYS A 84 -0.08 10.60 6.03
C LYS A 84 -0.91 9.36 6.35
N LEU A 85 -0.69 8.75 7.52
CA LEU A 85 -1.28 7.46 7.89
C LEU A 85 -2.81 7.42 7.87
N PRO A 86 -3.56 8.44 8.32
CA PRO A 86 -5.03 8.43 8.21
C PRO A 86 -5.51 8.30 6.75
N VAL A 87 -4.86 9.01 5.83
CA VAL A 87 -5.14 8.92 4.38
C VAL A 87 -4.70 7.56 3.83
N LEU A 88 -3.51 7.09 4.20
CA LEU A 88 -3.01 5.78 3.75
C LEU A 88 -3.91 4.63 4.17
N ALA A 89 -4.49 4.67 5.36
CA ALA A 89 -5.44 3.65 5.80
C ALA A 89 -6.59 3.51 4.80
N GLU A 90 -7.16 4.64 4.33
CA GLU A 90 -8.25 4.63 3.34
C GLU A 90 -7.80 4.19 1.94
N LEU A 91 -6.54 4.41 1.58
CA LEU A 91 -6.00 3.99 0.28
C LEU A 91 -5.53 2.52 0.26
N LEU A 92 -5.17 1.94 1.41
CA LEU A 92 -4.60 0.59 1.49
C LEU A 92 -5.61 -0.48 1.91
N LEU A 93 -6.36 -0.24 3.01
CA LEU A 93 -7.23 -1.25 3.60
C LEU A 93 -8.31 -1.81 2.65
N PRO A 94 -8.90 -1.02 1.73
CA PRO A 94 -9.86 -1.56 0.77
C PRO A 94 -9.30 -2.62 -0.18
N PHE A 95 -7.99 -2.68 -0.41
CA PHE A 95 -7.34 -3.73 -1.22
C PHE A 95 -7.01 -4.98 -0.43
N VAL A 96 -6.88 -4.86 0.89
CA VAL A 96 -6.45 -5.95 1.77
C VAL A 96 -7.62 -6.86 2.10
N LYS A 97 -7.46 -8.16 1.93
CA LYS A 97 -8.44 -9.15 2.36
C LYS A 97 -8.49 -9.25 3.89
N VAL A 98 -9.60 -9.72 4.45
CA VAL A 98 -9.69 -10.03 5.88
C VAL A 98 -8.59 -11.03 6.26
N ASN A 99 -7.92 -10.82 7.39
CA ASN A 99 -6.71 -11.49 7.87
C ASN A 99 -5.42 -11.17 7.09
N GLY A 100 -5.44 -10.21 6.17
CA GLY A 100 -4.24 -9.60 5.58
C GLY A 100 -3.75 -8.39 6.37
N SER A 101 -2.77 -7.67 5.83
CA SER A 101 -2.21 -6.46 6.47
C SER A 101 -1.94 -5.35 5.46
N ALA A 102 -2.22 -4.10 5.84
CA ALA A 102 -1.68 -2.93 5.17
C ALA A 102 -0.33 -2.55 5.80
N ILE A 103 0.65 -2.14 4.98
CA ILE A 103 1.99 -1.76 5.44
C ILE A 103 2.34 -0.38 4.89
N ALA A 104 2.54 0.58 5.79
CA ALA A 104 2.99 1.92 5.46
C ALA A 104 4.47 2.11 5.83
N TYR A 105 5.28 2.52 4.85
CA TYR A 105 6.67 2.92 5.09
C TYR A 105 6.70 4.34 5.64
N LYS A 106 7.25 4.51 6.84
CA LYS A 106 7.31 5.78 7.55
C LYS A 106 8.73 6.12 8.01
N LYS A 107 8.95 7.39 8.31
CA LYS A 107 10.23 7.91 8.80
C LYS A 107 9.99 8.99 9.85
N GLY A 108 10.96 9.17 10.74
CA GLY A 108 10.91 10.17 11.81
C GLY A 108 9.85 9.88 12.87
N GLU A 109 9.39 10.92 13.55
CA GLU A 109 8.37 10.81 14.60
C GLU A 109 6.97 10.55 13.99
N ILE A 110 6.37 9.42 14.33
CA ILE A 110 5.10 8.96 13.78
C ILE A 110 3.99 8.78 14.82
N THR A 111 4.26 9.00 16.09
CA THR A 111 3.29 8.79 17.19
C THR A 111 2.01 9.58 16.97
N ARG A 112 2.14 10.84 16.54
CA ARG A 112 0.99 11.69 16.25
C ARG A 112 0.16 11.14 15.10
N GLU A 113 0.78 10.71 14.00
CA GLU A 113 0.07 10.11 12.87
C GLU A 113 -0.70 8.84 13.27
N ILE A 114 -0.12 8.02 14.17
CA ILE A 114 -0.76 6.81 14.69
C ILE A 114 -2.01 7.16 15.49
N ILE A 115 -1.91 8.16 16.38
CA ILE A 115 -3.05 8.59 17.19
C ILE A 115 -4.17 9.13 16.29
N GLU A 116 -3.85 10.01 15.33
CA GLU A 116 -4.77 10.59 14.37
C GLU A 116 -5.42 9.54 13.45
N SER A 117 -4.75 8.39 13.21
CA SER A 117 -5.24 7.36 12.29
C SER A 117 -6.13 6.29 12.93
N LYS A 118 -6.26 6.25 14.26
CA LYS A 118 -7.02 5.19 14.94
C LYS A 118 -8.45 5.07 14.44
N ASN A 119 -9.16 6.20 14.37
CA ASN A 119 -10.55 6.23 13.89
C ASN A 119 -10.69 5.74 12.45
N SER A 120 -9.84 6.25 11.53
CA SER A 120 -9.86 5.83 10.13
C SER A 120 -9.58 4.33 9.97
N ILE A 121 -8.61 3.82 10.72
CA ILE A 121 -8.24 2.40 10.69
C ILE A 121 -9.40 1.52 11.16
N GLU A 122 -10.07 1.87 12.25
CA GLU A 122 -11.21 1.10 12.78
C GLU A 122 -12.40 1.12 11.82
N ILE A 123 -12.76 2.27 11.27
CA ILE A 123 -13.84 2.41 10.27
C ILE A 123 -13.57 1.51 9.05
N LEU A 124 -12.31 1.40 8.63
CA LEU A 124 -11.90 0.67 7.43
C LEU A 124 -11.64 -0.82 7.66
N GLY A 125 -11.88 -1.31 8.89
CA GLY A 125 -11.77 -2.71 9.25
C GLY A 125 -10.40 -3.15 9.78
N GLY A 126 -9.48 -2.20 9.98
CA GLY A 126 -8.17 -2.47 10.58
C GLY A 126 -8.18 -2.36 12.11
N LYS A 127 -7.19 -2.97 12.77
CA LYS A 127 -7.02 -2.91 14.23
C LYS A 127 -5.59 -3.33 14.62
N ASN A 128 -5.19 -3.03 15.87
CA ASN A 128 -3.95 -3.51 16.46
C ASN A 128 -2.70 -3.16 15.63
N ILE A 129 -2.47 -1.86 15.41
CA ILE A 129 -1.29 -1.35 14.70
C ILE A 129 -0.02 -1.90 15.37
N LYS A 130 0.88 -2.43 14.55
CA LYS A 130 2.21 -2.88 14.96
C LYS A 130 3.27 -2.00 14.33
N LEU A 131 4.30 -1.66 15.10
CA LEU A 131 5.44 -0.86 14.66
C LEU A 131 6.68 -1.74 14.59
N HIS A 132 7.32 -1.74 13.43
CA HIS A 132 8.58 -2.42 13.20
C HIS A 132 9.64 -1.37 12.88
N TRP A 133 10.40 -0.96 13.90
CA TRP A 133 11.49 0.00 13.75
C TRP A 133 12.71 -0.64 13.11
N TYR A 134 13.39 0.09 12.25
CA TYR A 134 14.66 -0.33 11.68
C TYR A 134 15.55 0.87 11.41
N GLU A 135 16.84 0.62 11.47
CA GLU A 135 17.88 1.60 11.20
C GLU A 135 18.61 1.23 9.90
N ILE A 136 19.12 2.23 9.22
CA ILE A 136 20.00 2.06 8.07
C ILE A 136 21.29 2.81 8.42
N ASP A 137 22.41 2.11 8.50
CA ASP A 137 23.71 2.65 8.98
C ASP A 137 24.13 3.97 8.34
N THR A 138 23.74 4.19 7.09
CA THR A 138 24.07 5.41 6.34
C THR A 138 23.05 6.54 6.50
N VAL A 139 21.94 6.30 7.19
CA VAL A 139 20.81 7.24 7.31
C VAL A 139 20.50 7.48 8.78
N LYS A 140 20.78 8.68 9.26
CA LYS A 140 20.55 9.07 10.67
C LYS A 140 19.09 9.14 11.10
N GLU A 141 18.14 9.01 10.16
CA GLU A 141 16.72 9.15 10.40
C GLU A 141 16.09 7.79 10.74
N CYS A 142 15.41 7.73 11.88
CA CYS A 142 14.67 6.54 12.30
C CYS A 142 13.56 6.19 11.31
N ARG A 143 13.40 4.91 10.99
CA ARG A 143 12.42 4.41 10.02
C ARG A 143 11.55 3.32 10.63
N ALA A 144 10.31 3.24 10.17
CA ALA A 144 9.38 2.22 10.64
C ALA A 144 8.50 1.68 9.49
N PHE A 145 8.17 0.41 9.61
CA PHE A 145 6.99 -0.14 8.97
C PHE A 145 5.82 -0.07 9.95
N VAL A 146 4.75 0.58 9.53
CA VAL A 146 3.48 0.58 10.27
C VAL A 146 2.62 -0.52 9.65
N GLU A 147 2.47 -1.63 10.35
CA GLU A 147 1.60 -2.73 9.97
C GLU A 147 0.21 -2.53 10.57
N ILE A 148 -0.81 -2.60 9.73
CA ILE A 148 -2.23 -2.48 10.10
C ILE A 148 -2.92 -3.79 9.71
N PRO A 149 -3.08 -4.75 10.64
CA PRO A 149 -3.84 -5.96 10.38
C PRO A 149 -5.31 -5.66 10.11
N LYS A 150 -5.91 -6.38 9.15
CA LYS A 150 -7.32 -6.23 8.79
C LYS A 150 -8.15 -7.36 9.39
N TYR A 151 -9.19 -7.01 10.12
CA TYR A 151 -10.07 -7.94 10.85
C TYR A 151 -11.46 -8.05 10.25
N THR A 152 -11.98 -6.98 9.66
CA THR A 152 -13.32 -6.96 9.04
C THR A 152 -13.27 -6.34 7.66
N SER A 153 -14.29 -6.58 6.85
CA SER A 153 -14.40 -5.97 5.52
C SER A 153 -14.53 -4.46 5.60
N THR A 154 -13.89 -3.76 4.67
CA THR A 154 -14.04 -2.33 4.52
C THR A 154 -15.44 -1.99 4.00
N PRO A 155 -16.19 -1.05 4.63
CA PRO A 155 -17.51 -0.67 4.15
C PRO A 155 -17.48 -0.21 2.68
N VAL A 156 -18.55 -0.52 1.94
CA VAL A 156 -18.61 -0.33 0.47
C VAL A 156 -18.47 1.10 -0.01
N ASN A 157 -18.78 2.07 0.85
CA ASN A 157 -18.63 3.50 0.56
C ASN A 157 -17.18 4.01 0.67
N TYR A 158 -16.24 3.14 1.07
CA TYR A 158 -14.81 3.46 1.10
C TYR A 158 -14.03 2.64 0.07
N PRO A 159 -12.96 3.22 -0.49
CA PRO A 159 -12.50 4.60 -0.26
C PRO A 159 -13.47 5.63 -0.85
N ARG A 160 -13.45 6.83 -0.31
CA ARG A 160 -14.19 7.96 -0.86
C ARG A 160 -13.57 8.40 -2.20
N ARG A 161 -14.31 9.18 -3.00
CA ARG A 161 -13.88 9.64 -4.33
C ARG A 161 -12.46 10.20 -4.34
N ALA A 162 -11.77 10.06 -5.46
CA ALA A 162 -10.39 10.48 -5.65
C ALA A 162 -10.10 11.91 -5.15
N GLY A 163 -9.03 12.03 -4.36
CA GLY A 163 -8.56 13.26 -3.74
C GLY A 163 -9.34 13.72 -2.50
N PHE A 164 -10.48 13.10 -2.17
CA PHE A 164 -11.25 13.45 -0.97
C PHE A 164 -10.55 13.02 0.33
N PRO A 165 -9.98 11.80 0.42
CA PRO A 165 -9.22 11.37 1.60
C PRO A 165 -8.09 12.33 1.99
N ALA A 166 -7.37 12.86 1.00
CA ALA A 166 -6.28 13.82 1.24
C ALA A 166 -6.76 15.18 1.75
N LYS A 167 -7.94 15.64 1.30
CA LYS A 167 -8.52 16.94 1.69
C LYS A 167 -9.22 16.88 3.06
N ARG A 168 -9.82 15.76 3.39
CA ARG A 168 -10.58 15.53 4.63
C ARG A 168 -10.33 14.11 5.12
N PRO A 169 -9.20 13.82 5.78
CA PRO A 169 -8.94 12.52 6.40
C PRO A 169 -10.07 12.12 7.36
N LEU A 170 -10.29 10.80 7.54
CA LEU A 170 -11.26 10.24 8.49
C LEU A 170 -10.83 10.46 9.94
#